data_b5ee82c63b6547576d8bc34b0ca1c691
#
_entry.id   b5ee82c63b6547576d8bc34b0ca1c691
#
_cell.length_a   1.000
_cell.length_b   1.000
_cell.length_c   1.000
_cell.angle_alpha   90.00
_cell.angle_beta   90.00
_cell.angle_gamma   90.00
#
_symmetry.space_group_name_H-M   'P 1'
#
loop_
_entity.id
_entity.type
_entity.pdbx_description
1 polymer ?
#
loop_
_entity_poly.entity_id
_entity_poly.type
_entity_poly.pdbx_seq_one_letter_code
_entity_poly.pdbx_strand_id
1 'polypeptide(L)'
;IRVSAIIVVSVAGSAALLVAGGMYLLSVPWNPLTITMSSLTLGIGVTYGIHIYERFVFETETHGRPPLGAAATSVAKLSRPIIGSSFTTIFGFGILIVSRFPVLANFGVTTVLAIGLSLATAFGILPAVLTLTSLASEDDGATEATAAAD
;
A
#
# COMPACT_ATOMS: atom_id res chain seq x y z
N ILE A 1 4.31 -15.17 9.73
CA ILE A 1 2.95 -15.01 9.13
C ILE A 1 2.11 -13.96 9.86
N ARG A 2 2.13 -13.90 11.22
CA ARG A 2 1.31 -12.93 11.97
C ARG A 2 1.78 -11.48 11.78
N VAL A 3 3.08 -11.25 11.82
CA VAL A 3 3.66 -9.89 11.69
C VAL A 3 3.41 -9.33 10.28
N SER A 4 3.59 -10.14 9.25
CA SER A 4 3.36 -9.74 7.86
C SER A 4 1.90 -9.34 7.58
N ALA A 5 0.95 -10.11 8.12
CA ALA A 5 -0.47 -9.77 7.99
C ALA A 5 -0.80 -8.43 8.67
N ILE A 6 -0.25 -8.17 9.85
CA ILE A 6 -0.43 -6.90 10.57
C ILE A 6 0.15 -5.72 9.75
N ILE A 7 1.34 -5.88 9.18
CA ILE A 7 1.97 -4.84 8.34
C ILE A 7 1.11 -4.53 7.12
N VAL A 8 0.67 -5.55 6.38
CA VAL A 8 -0.16 -5.36 5.18
C VAL A 8 -1.50 -4.70 5.53
N VAL A 9 -2.15 -5.14 6.61
CA VAL A 9 -3.43 -4.57 7.06
C VAL A 9 -3.26 -3.13 7.55
N SER A 10 -2.18 -2.80 8.25
CA SER A 10 -1.93 -1.42 8.72
C SER A 10 -1.67 -0.46 7.57
N VAL A 11 -0.97 -0.91 6.52
CA VAL A 11 -0.74 -0.12 5.30
C VAL A 11 -2.05 0.10 4.54
N ALA A 12 -2.88 -0.94 4.39
CA ALA A 12 -4.20 -0.80 3.77
C ALA A 12 -5.12 0.11 4.59
N GLY A 13 -5.09 0.00 5.92
CA GLY A 13 -5.83 0.88 6.83
C GLY A 13 -5.39 2.34 6.72
N SER A 14 -4.09 2.61 6.62
CA SER A 14 -3.58 3.97 6.40
C SER A 14 -4.02 4.55 5.06
N ALA A 15 -4.04 3.74 4.00
CA ALA A 15 -4.56 4.17 2.69
C ALA A 15 -6.06 4.54 2.78
N ALA A 16 -6.87 3.74 3.48
CA ALA A 16 -8.29 4.03 3.67
C ALA A 16 -8.53 5.33 4.47
N LEU A 17 -7.73 5.58 5.51
CA LEU A 17 -7.78 6.83 6.27
C LEU A 17 -7.40 8.05 5.41
N LEU A 18 -6.38 7.91 4.58
CA LEU A 18 -5.97 8.96 3.64
C LEU A 18 -7.06 9.24 2.59
N VAL A 19 -7.76 8.21 2.11
CA VAL A 19 -8.90 8.37 1.20
C VAL A 19 -10.04 9.11 1.89
N ALA A 20 -10.40 8.72 3.11
CA ALA A 20 -11.45 9.40 3.89
C ALA A 20 -11.09 10.86 4.17
N GLY A 21 -9.83 11.15 4.52
CA GLY A 21 -9.31 12.51 4.66
C GLY A 21 -9.35 13.30 3.37
N GLY A 22 -8.96 12.70 2.24
CA GLY A 22 -9.03 13.31 0.92
C GLY A 22 -10.45 13.64 0.48
N MET A 23 -11.41 12.74 0.74
CA MET A 23 -12.83 13.00 0.50
C MET A 23 -13.35 14.18 1.34
N TYR A 24 -12.95 14.27 2.60
CA TYR A 24 -13.30 15.38 3.47
C TYR A 24 -12.76 16.71 2.93
N LEU A 25 -11.49 16.77 2.55
CA LEU A 25 -10.85 17.98 1.99
C LEU A 25 -11.48 18.43 0.67
N LEU A 26 -11.91 17.50 -0.17
CA LEU A 26 -12.56 17.79 -1.45
C LEU A 26 -14.08 17.97 -1.33
N SER A 27 -14.63 17.92 -0.11
CA SER A 27 -16.07 18.02 0.14
C SER A 27 -16.90 17.02 -0.67
N VAL A 28 -16.38 15.82 -0.91
CA VAL A 28 -17.08 14.75 -1.62
C VAL A 28 -18.10 14.11 -0.67
N PRO A 29 -19.41 14.16 -1.01
CA PRO A 29 -20.43 13.64 -0.11
C PRO A 29 -20.41 12.12 -0.02
N TRP A 30 -20.65 11.59 1.17
CA TRP A 30 -20.84 10.17 1.38
C TRP A 30 -22.16 9.71 0.77
N ASN A 31 -22.08 8.80 -0.18
CA ASN A 31 -23.23 8.16 -0.81
C ASN A 31 -22.95 6.66 -0.97
N PRO A 32 -23.94 5.82 -1.29
CA PRO A 32 -23.75 4.37 -1.41
C PRO A 32 -22.61 3.97 -2.36
N LEU A 33 -22.39 4.71 -3.45
CA LEU A 33 -21.29 4.45 -4.38
C LEU A 33 -19.92 4.77 -3.78
N THR A 34 -19.78 5.91 -3.08
CA THR A 34 -18.51 6.29 -2.45
C THR A 34 -18.17 5.36 -1.27
N ILE A 35 -19.16 4.85 -0.54
CA ILE A 35 -18.97 3.84 0.52
C ILE A 35 -18.47 2.51 -0.10
N THR A 36 -19.08 2.07 -1.19
CA THR A 36 -18.62 0.87 -1.91
C THR A 36 -17.18 1.02 -2.40
N MET A 37 -16.80 2.22 -2.86
CA MET A 37 -15.42 2.52 -3.25
C MET A 37 -14.44 2.43 -2.10
N SER A 38 -14.83 2.81 -0.89
CA SER A 38 -13.96 2.66 0.29
C SER A 38 -13.60 1.20 0.54
N SER A 39 -14.56 0.29 0.37
CA SER A 39 -14.31 -1.17 0.47
C SER A 39 -13.39 -1.67 -0.65
N LEU A 40 -13.60 -1.20 -1.88
CA LEU A 40 -12.74 -1.55 -3.01
C LEU A 40 -11.31 -1.04 -2.83
N THR A 41 -11.14 0.15 -2.26
CA THR A 41 -9.84 0.74 -1.94
C THR A 41 -9.04 -0.13 -0.99
N LEU A 42 -9.68 -0.65 0.06
CA LEU A 42 -9.04 -1.60 0.97
C LEU A 42 -8.54 -2.84 0.22
N GLY A 43 -9.37 -3.42 -0.65
CA GLY A 43 -9.00 -4.58 -1.47
C GLY A 43 -7.80 -4.32 -2.38
N ILE A 44 -7.79 -3.20 -3.09
CA ILE A 44 -6.68 -2.79 -3.98
C ILE A 44 -5.42 -2.50 -3.16
N GLY A 45 -5.54 -1.77 -2.05
CA GLY A 45 -4.41 -1.43 -1.17
C GLY A 45 -3.74 -2.67 -0.59
N VAL A 46 -4.52 -3.64 -0.12
CA VAL A 46 -4.01 -4.93 0.37
C VAL A 46 -3.28 -5.68 -0.73
N THR A 47 -3.82 -5.72 -1.95
CA THR A 47 -3.19 -6.42 -3.09
C THR A 47 -1.81 -5.84 -3.43
N TYR A 48 -1.67 -4.53 -3.49
CA TYR A 48 -0.37 -3.89 -3.72
C TYR A 48 0.62 -4.19 -2.59
N GLY A 49 0.14 -4.16 -1.34
CA GLY A 49 0.94 -4.51 -0.18
C GLY A 49 1.44 -5.95 -0.20
N ILE A 50 0.58 -6.91 -0.54
CA ILE A 50 0.94 -8.33 -0.65
C ILE A 50 2.04 -8.53 -1.70
N HIS A 51 1.91 -7.98 -2.89
CA HIS A 51 2.91 -8.15 -3.95
C HIS A 51 4.29 -7.60 -3.57
N ILE A 52 4.34 -6.43 -2.93
CA ILE A 52 5.60 -5.85 -2.46
C ILE A 52 6.19 -6.70 -1.33
N TYR A 53 5.37 -7.17 -0.40
CA TYR A 53 5.79 -8.01 0.70
C TYR A 53 6.34 -9.36 0.21
N GLU A 54 5.63 -10.07 -0.66
CA GLU A 54 6.09 -11.34 -1.25
C GLU A 54 7.44 -11.18 -1.96
N ARG A 55 7.59 -10.08 -2.70
CA ARG A 55 8.85 -9.80 -3.36
C ARG A 55 9.97 -9.49 -2.37
N PHE A 56 9.68 -8.76 -1.31
CA PHE A 56 10.64 -8.48 -0.25
C PHE A 56 11.14 -9.77 0.42
N VAL A 57 10.22 -10.66 0.81
CA VAL A 57 10.57 -11.97 1.39
C VAL A 57 11.42 -12.79 0.42
N PHE A 58 11.04 -12.83 -0.86
CA PHE A 58 11.80 -13.55 -1.88
C PHE A 58 13.23 -13.03 -2.04
N GLU A 59 13.44 -11.70 -2.05
CA GLU A 59 14.77 -11.10 -2.16
C GLU A 59 15.62 -11.33 -0.90
N THR A 60 14.98 -11.40 0.26
CA THR A 60 15.67 -11.63 1.54
C THR A 60 16.02 -13.11 1.72
N GLU A 61 15.04 -14.01 1.58
CA GLU A 61 15.22 -15.43 1.85
C GLU A 61 15.97 -16.17 0.74
N THR A 62 15.69 -15.87 -0.53
CA THR A 62 16.27 -16.59 -1.66
C THR A 62 17.60 -16.01 -2.11
N HIS A 63 17.75 -14.68 -2.06
CA HIS A 63 18.97 -14.00 -2.52
C HIS A 63 19.87 -13.51 -1.38
N GLY A 64 19.48 -13.70 -0.11
CA GLY A 64 20.27 -13.29 1.05
C GLY A 64 20.56 -11.79 1.10
N ARG A 65 19.70 -10.95 0.52
CA ARG A 65 19.90 -9.50 0.47
C ARG A 65 19.62 -8.87 1.85
N PRO A 66 20.40 -7.87 2.24
CA PRO A 66 20.08 -7.12 3.46
C PRO A 66 18.73 -6.41 3.29
N PRO A 67 17.98 -6.16 4.40
CA PRO A 67 16.60 -5.66 4.36
C PRO A 67 16.40 -4.42 3.50
N LEU A 68 17.30 -3.45 3.60
CA LEU A 68 17.25 -2.23 2.78
C LEU A 68 17.42 -2.54 1.27
N GLY A 69 18.33 -3.44 0.93
CA GLY A 69 18.57 -3.86 -0.45
C GLY A 69 17.41 -4.67 -1.03
N ALA A 70 16.79 -5.52 -0.22
CA ALA A 70 15.60 -6.31 -0.59
C ALA A 70 14.40 -5.38 -0.85
N ALA A 71 14.16 -4.40 0.02
CA ALA A 71 13.09 -3.42 -0.14
C ALA A 71 13.26 -2.57 -1.41
N ALA A 72 14.46 -2.02 -1.63
CA ALA A 72 14.77 -1.24 -2.83
C ALA A 72 14.59 -2.04 -4.13
N THR A 73 15.04 -3.29 -4.14
CA THR A 73 14.90 -4.19 -5.29
C THR A 73 13.44 -4.55 -5.56
N SER A 74 12.66 -4.79 -4.51
CA SER A 74 11.23 -5.10 -4.61
C SER A 74 10.45 -3.95 -5.22
N VAL A 75 10.68 -2.73 -4.74
CA VAL A 75 10.10 -1.52 -5.31
C VAL A 75 10.52 -1.34 -6.77
N ALA A 76 11.80 -1.45 -7.09
CA ALA A 76 12.31 -1.23 -8.44
C ALA A 76 11.73 -2.23 -9.46
N LYS A 77 11.57 -3.51 -9.08
CA LYS A 77 11.06 -4.56 -9.97
C LYS A 77 9.53 -4.49 -10.14
N LEU A 78 8.80 -4.13 -9.09
CA LEU A 78 7.33 -4.11 -9.11
C LEU A 78 6.74 -2.75 -9.53
N SER A 79 7.53 -1.68 -9.48
CA SER A 79 7.03 -0.34 -9.83
C SER A 79 6.44 -0.27 -11.25
N ARG A 80 7.14 -0.79 -12.24
CA ARG A 80 6.69 -0.72 -13.65
C ARG A 80 5.33 -1.37 -13.89
N PRO A 81 5.10 -2.66 -13.54
CA PRO A 81 3.81 -3.30 -13.79
C PRO A 81 2.68 -2.71 -12.94
N ILE A 82 2.93 -2.40 -11.67
CA ILE A 82 1.90 -1.86 -10.77
C ILE A 82 1.54 -0.42 -11.18
N ILE A 83 2.51 0.44 -11.45
CA ILE A 83 2.25 1.81 -11.90
C ILE A 83 1.51 1.78 -13.25
N GLY A 84 1.94 0.94 -14.20
CA GLY A 84 1.29 0.82 -15.50
C GLY A 84 -0.20 0.44 -15.39
N SER A 85 -0.52 -0.58 -14.60
CA SER A 85 -1.92 -1.00 -14.39
C SER A 85 -2.73 0.06 -13.66
N SER A 86 -2.14 0.72 -12.67
CA SER A 86 -2.81 1.77 -11.90
C SER A 86 -3.09 3.00 -12.75
N PHE A 87 -2.17 3.41 -13.63
CA PHE A 87 -2.42 4.50 -14.58
C PHE A 87 -3.60 4.19 -15.49
N THR A 88 -3.68 2.98 -16.04
CA THR A 88 -4.81 2.56 -16.88
C THR A 88 -6.13 2.69 -16.12
N THR A 89 -6.15 2.25 -14.85
CA THR A 89 -7.36 2.33 -14.01
C THR A 89 -7.70 3.77 -13.64
N ILE A 90 -6.70 4.59 -13.29
CA ILE A 90 -6.87 6.03 -13.00
C ILE A 90 -7.46 6.77 -14.21
N PHE A 91 -6.94 6.53 -15.40
CA PHE A 91 -7.49 7.15 -16.62
C PHE A 91 -8.90 6.65 -16.93
N GLY A 92 -9.15 5.35 -16.79
CA GLY A 92 -10.47 4.77 -17.02
C GLY A 92 -11.55 5.37 -16.11
N PHE A 93 -11.30 5.45 -14.81
CA PHE A 93 -12.23 6.07 -13.86
C PHE A 93 -12.16 7.60 -13.87
N GLY A 94 -11.04 8.18 -14.27
CA GLY A 94 -10.86 9.63 -14.41
C GLY A 94 -11.82 10.26 -15.41
N ILE A 95 -12.23 9.52 -16.43
CA ILE A 95 -13.24 9.97 -17.39
C ILE A 95 -14.59 10.26 -16.71
N LEU A 96 -14.92 9.54 -15.63
CA LEU A 96 -16.17 9.76 -14.89
C LEU A 96 -16.22 11.11 -14.19
N ILE A 97 -15.07 11.72 -13.92
CA ILE A 97 -14.99 13.06 -13.27
C ILE A 97 -15.67 14.13 -14.14
N VAL A 98 -15.61 13.96 -15.45
CA VAL A 98 -16.22 14.89 -16.43
C VAL A 98 -17.72 14.62 -16.62
N SER A 99 -18.29 13.63 -15.92
CA SER A 99 -19.69 13.28 -16.03
C SER A 99 -20.61 14.40 -15.54
N ARG A 100 -21.70 14.62 -16.26
CA ARG A 100 -22.76 15.54 -15.83
C ARG A 100 -23.59 15.05 -14.63
N PHE A 101 -23.45 13.76 -14.29
CA PHE A 101 -24.10 13.17 -13.14
C PHE A 101 -23.18 13.28 -11.92
N PRO A 102 -23.56 14.10 -10.88
CA PRO A 102 -22.68 14.34 -9.74
C PRO A 102 -22.25 13.06 -9.00
N VAL A 103 -23.13 12.06 -8.96
CA VAL A 103 -22.83 10.77 -8.30
C VAL A 103 -21.71 10.02 -9.02
N LEU A 104 -21.70 10.02 -10.37
CA LEU A 104 -20.63 9.41 -11.17
C LEU A 104 -19.33 10.22 -11.07
N ALA A 105 -19.42 11.53 -11.08
CA ALA A 105 -18.24 12.40 -10.93
C ALA A 105 -17.58 12.18 -9.57
N ASN A 106 -18.34 12.14 -8.48
CA ASN A 106 -17.84 11.85 -7.15
C ASN A 106 -17.22 10.45 -7.04
N PHE A 107 -17.82 9.46 -7.69
CA PHE A 107 -17.29 8.11 -7.80
C PHE A 107 -15.92 8.09 -8.51
N GLY A 108 -15.79 8.80 -9.63
CA GLY A 108 -14.53 8.95 -10.35
C GLY A 108 -13.44 9.60 -9.51
N VAL A 109 -13.76 10.71 -8.84
CA VAL A 109 -12.82 11.42 -7.94
C VAL A 109 -12.35 10.49 -6.81
N THR A 110 -13.28 9.83 -6.13
CA THR A 110 -12.97 8.92 -5.02
C THR A 110 -12.09 7.76 -5.46
N THR A 111 -12.37 7.18 -6.64
CA THR A 111 -11.59 6.06 -7.18
C THR A 111 -10.17 6.48 -7.55
N VAL A 112 -10.00 7.62 -8.22
CA VAL A 112 -8.68 8.16 -8.58
C VAL A 112 -7.86 8.45 -7.33
N LEU A 113 -8.46 9.09 -6.32
CA LEU A 113 -7.82 9.33 -5.02
C LEU A 113 -7.42 8.01 -4.34
N ALA A 114 -8.35 7.06 -4.30
CA ALA A 114 -8.14 5.77 -3.66
C ALA A 114 -6.95 5.03 -4.23
N ILE A 115 -6.86 4.92 -5.56
CA ILE A 115 -5.76 4.25 -6.25
C ILE A 115 -4.46 5.02 -6.06
N GLY A 116 -4.47 6.34 -6.25
CA GLY A 116 -3.28 7.18 -6.10
C GLY A 116 -2.68 7.12 -4.70
N LEU A 117 -3.52 7.24 -3.66
CA LEU A 117 -3.09 7.18 -2.27
C LEU A 117 -2.66 5.76 -1.87
N SER A 118 -3.34 4.72 -2.34
CA SER A 118 -2.92 3.32 -2.12
C SER A 118 -1.56 3.04 -2.74
N LEU A 119 -1.30 3.57 -3.94
CA LEU A 119 0.02 3.48 -4.57
C LEU A 119 1.10 4.19 -3.73
N ALA A 120 0.84 5.43 -3.34
CA ALA A 120 1.77 6.22 -2.53
C ALA A 120 2.10 5.51 -1.20
N THR A 121 1.09 4.90 -0.56
CA THR A 121 1.26 4.14 0.67
C THR A 121 2.05 2.85 0.43
N ALA A 122 1.73 2.11 -0.62
CA ALA A 122 2.38 0.84 -0.94
C ALA A 122 3.86 1.03 -1.32
N PHE A 123 4.20 2.07 -2.08
CA PHE A 123 5.59 2.32 -2.48
C PHE A 123 6.39 3.19 -1.50
N GLY A 124 5.73 4.00 -0.69
CA GLY A 124 6.37 4.87 0.29
C GLY A 124 6.46 4.25 1.68
N ILE A 125 5.31 3.94 2.27
CA ILE A 125 5.21 3.53 3.67
C ILE A 125 5.61 2.06 3.86
N LEU A 126 5.13 1.16 3.00
CA LEU A 126 5.35 -0.27 3.20
C LEU A 126 6.84 -0.66 3.16
N PRO A 127 7.67 -0.24 2.19
CA PRO A 127 9.10 -0.57 2.22
C PRO A 127 9.82 0.00 3.44
N ALA A 128 9.44 1.19 3.90
CA ALA A 128 10.01 1.78 5.11
C ALA A 128 9.66 0.96 6.36
N VAL A 129 8.41 0.53 6.50
CA VAL A 129 7.97 -0.31 7.62
C VAL A 129 8.67 -1.67 7.59
N LEU A 130 8.79 -2.30 6.41
CA LEU A 130 9.46 -3.60 6.27
C LEU A 130 10.95 -3.53 6.65
N THR A 131 11.65 -2.47 6.25
CA THR A 131 13.06 -2.30 6.64
C THR A 131 13.21 -2.04 8.13
N LEU A 132 12.37 -1.22 8.74
CA LEU A 132 12.42 -0.93 10.16
C LEU A 132 12.12 -2.17 11.02
N THR A 133 11.11 -2.94 10.65
CA THR A 133 10.74 -4.15 11.41
C THR A 133 11.78 -5.26 11.29
N SER A 134 12.44 -5.40 10.14
CA SER A 134 13.50 -6.40 9.98
C SER A 134 14.78 -6.02 10.73
N LEU A 135 15.14 -4.74 10.75
CA LEU A 135 16.27 -4.26 11.54
C LEU A 135 16.03 -4.42 13.05
N ALA A 136 14.81 -4.16 13.52
CA ALA A 136 14.45 -4.36 14.93
C ALA A 136 14.53 -5.85 15.32
N SER A 137 14.14 -6.77 14.44
CA SER A 137 14.27 -8.22 14.73
C SER A 137 15.71 -8.71 14.76
N GLU A 138 16.60 -8.11 14.00
CA GLU A 138 18.04 -8.44 14.05
C GLU A 138 18.69 -7.98 15.34
N ASP A 139 18.29 -6.83 15.87
CA ASP A 139 18.81 -6.26 17.13
C ASP A 139 18.35 -7.09 18.34
N ASP A 140 17.08 -7.50 18.37
CA ASP A 140 16.53 -8.39 19.40
C ASP A 140 17.24 -9.75 19.43
N GLY A 141 17.48 -10.35 18.26
CA GLY A 141 18.20 -11.62 18.13
C GLY A 141 19.68 -11.54 18.57
N ALA A 142 20.34 -10.43 18.29
CA ALA A 142 21.72 -10.19 18.74
C ALA A 142 21.80 -10.02 20.27
N THR A 143 20.81 -9.36 20.86
CA THR A 143 20.73 -9.16 22.31
C THR A 143 20.46 -10.47 23.08
N GLU A 144 19.55 -11.31 22.56
CA GLU A 144 19.29 -12.65 23.13
C GLU A 144 20.50 -13.58 23.00
N ALA A 145 21.22 -13.56 21.90
CA ALA A 145 22.42 -14.37 21.70
C ALA A 145 23.55 -13.96 22.66
N THR A 146 23.69 -12.68 22.97
CA THR A 146 24.69 -12.18 23.93
C THR A 146 24.31 -12.55 25.36
N ALA A 147 23.03 -12.46 25.71
CA ALA A 147 22.55 -12.84 27.06
C ALA A 147 22.59 -14.35 27.36
N ALA A 148 22.62 -15.19 26.32
CA ALA A 148 22.74 -16.65 26.46
C ALA A 148 24.21 -17.13 26.54
N ALA A 149 25.17 -16.27 26.25
CA ALA A 149 26.60 -16.56 26.26
C ALA A 149 27.29 -16.17 27.58
N ASP A 150 26.63 -15.41 28.46
CA ASP A 150 27.03 -15.04 29.82
C ASP A 150 26.38 -15.97 30.86
#